data_ba6551527f5309179b7c37ee50fcc763
#
_entry.id   ba6551527f5309179b7c37ee50fcc763
#
_cell.length_a   1.000
_cell.length_b   1.000
_cell.length_c   1.000
_cell.angle_alpha   90.00
_cell.angle_beta   90.00
_cell.angle_gamma   90.00
#
_symmetry.space_group_name_H-M   'P 1'
#
loop_
_entity.id
_entity.type
_entity.pdbx_description
1 polymer ?
#
loop_
_entity_poly.entity_id
_entity_poly.type
_entity_poly.pdbx_seq_one_letter_code
_entity_poly.pdbx_strand_id
1 'polypeptide(L)'
;MDRAIRRMWMAAGCVFILLMGTLSYIQFFDTESLKDNPWNSRSLYDNYGANRGSIVVDGTEIASSVKSDDEYNYQRVYSEPEKYAALTGYFSSVYGSTGVESAMDKELSGTSDSQFYDRVAQLFSGSSARGASVELTVDSKLQELANN
;
A
#
# COMPACT_ATOMS: atom_id res chain seq x y z
N MET A 1 19.81 17.92 50.80
CA MET A 1 19.61 18.16 49.33
C MET A 1 19.38 16.87 48.55
N ASP A 2 19.95 15.75 48.94
CA ASP A 2 19.94 14.52 48.13
C ASP A 2 18.58 13.81 47.98
N ARG A 3 17.69 13.93 48.99
CA ARG A 3 16.35 13.30 48.91
C ARG A 3 15.43 13.99 47.90
N ALA A 4 15.51 15.30 47.76
CA ALA A 4 14.72 16.08 46.81
C ALA A 4 15.19 15.76 45.36
N ILE A 5 16.49 15.78 45.16
CA ILE A 5 17.10 15.45 43.87
C ILE A 5 16.75 14.01 43.45
N ARG A 6 16.85 13.06 44.36
CA ARG A 6 16.50 11.65 44.07
C ARG A 6 15.02 11.49 43.71
N ARG A 7 14.12 12.22 44.36
CA ARG A 7 12.68 12.22 44.02
C ARG A 7 12.43 12.82 42.63
N MET A 8 13.09 13.89 42.28
CA MET A 8 13.03 14.48 40.94
C MET A 8 13.50 13.50 39.87
N TRP A 9 14.62 12.82 40.08
CA TRP A 9 15.12 11.83 39.15
C TRP A 9 14.17 10.64 38.99
N MET A 10 13.57 10.16 40.09
CA MET A 10 12.56 9.11 40.02
C MET A 10 11.31 9.57 39.28
N ALA A 11 10.82 10.79 39.52
CA ALA A 11 9.68 11.34 38.84
C ALA A 11 9.94 11.51 37.34
N ALA A 12 11.11 12.04 36.96
CA ALA A 12 11.52 12.17 35.57
C ALA A 12 11.62 10.78 34.89
N GLY A 13 12.20 9.80 35.56
CA GLY A 13 12.29 8.43 35.06
C GLY A 13 10.91 7.79 34.82
N CYS A 14 9.96 7.96 35.75
CA CYS A 14 8.59 7.49 35.59
C CYS A 14 7.91 8.12 34.38
N VAL A 15 8.03 9.45 34.19
CA VAL A 15 7.47 10.13 33.03
C VAL A 15 8.08 9.62 31.74
N PHE A 16 9.38 9.39 31.73
CA PHE A 16 10.09 8.89 30.54
C PHE A 16 9.63 7.46 30.19
N ILE A 17 9.47 6.58 31.17
CA ILE A 17 8.95 5.22 30.99
C ILE A 17 7.53 5.26 30.44
N LEU A 18 6.66 6.14 30.96
CA LEU A 18 5.30 6.31 30.46
C LEU A 18 5.28 6.77 29.00
N LEU A 19 6.09 7.76 28.66
CA LEU A 19 6.20 8.23 27.27
C LEU A 19 6.71 7.15 26.34
N MET A 20 7.77 6.43 26.72
CA MET A 20 8.28 5.32 25.92
C MET A 20 7.23 4.21 25.76
N GLY A 21 6.52 3.87 26.82
CA GLY A 21 5.45 2.86 26.78
C GLY A 21 4.32 3.27 25.85
N THR A 22 3.88 4.52 25.91
CA THR A 22 2.83 5.07 25.03
C THR A 22 3.28 5.08 23.56
N LEU A 23 4.50 5.53 23.29
CA LEU A 23 5.05 5.53 21.93
C LEU A 23 5.19 4.11 21.37
N SER A 24 5.68 3.17 22.17
CA SER A 24 5.78 1.77 21.77
C SER A 24 4.40 1.15 21.50
N TYR A 25 3.41 1.47 22.34
CA TYR A 25 2.03 1.02 22.15
C TYR A 25 1.45 1.51 20.81
N ILE A 26 1.55 2.80 20.53
CA ILE A 26 1.07 3.40 19.27
C ILE A 26 1.80 2.80 18.07
N GLN A 27 3.13 2.64 18.15
CA GLN A 27 3.92 2.10 17.05
C GLN A 27 3.63 0.63 16.75
N PHE A 28 3.24 -0.16 17.75
CA PHE A 28 3.03 -1.59 17.58
C PHE A 28 1.56 -1.95 17.32
N PHE A 29 0.62 -1.32 18.03
CA PHE A 29 -0.80 -1.70 17.97
C PHE A 29 -1.64 -0.80 17.06
N ASP A 30 -1.33 0.49 16.96
CA ASP A 30 -2.14 1.46 16.20
C ASP A 30 -1.58 1.78 14.81
N THR A 31 -0.43 1.23 14.45
CA THR A 31 0.22 1.55 13.16
C THR A 31 -0.67 1.15 11.97
N GLU A 32 -1.37 0.03 12.06
CA GLU A 32 -2.22 -0.45 10.98
C GLU A 32 -3.46 0.45 10.83
N SER A 33 -4.12 0.79 11.91
CA SER A 33 -5.28 1.68 11.90
C SER A 33 -4.96 3.10 11.43
N LEU A 34 -3.74 3.58 11.72
CA LEU A 34 -3.26 4.89 11.27
C LEU A 34 -2.87 4.90 9.79
N LYS A 35 -2.37 3.79 9.27
CA LYS A 35 -2.06 3.63 7.83
C LYS A 35 -3.33 3.54 7.00
N ASP A 36 -4.32 2.80 7.47
CA ASP A 36 -5.61 2.58 6.80
C ASP A 36 -6.58 3.77 6.95
N ASN A 37 -6.15 4.84 7.62
CA ASN A 37 -6.97 6.03 7.79
C ASN A 37 -7.17 6.73 6.44
N PRO A 38 -8.43 6.94 5.97
CA PRO A 38 -8.73 7.60 4.71
C PRO A 38 -8.16 9.01 4.55
N TRP A 39 -7.84 9.65 5.67
CA TRP A 39 -7.23 11.00 5.71
C TRP A 39 -5.69 10.97 5.65
N ASN A 40 -5.07 9.78 5.61
CA ASN A 40 -3.63 9.65 5.51
C ASN A 40 -3.18 9.75 4.04
N SER A 41 -3.14 10.98 3.52
CA SER A 41 -2.71 11.27 2.16
C SER A 41 -1.27 10.83 1.86
N ARG A 42 -0.40 10.71 2.87
CA ARG A 42 0.99 10.32 2.67
C ARG A 42 1.12 8.89 2.14
N SER A 43 0.35 7.96 2.68
CA SER A 43 0.33 6.57 2.19
C SER A 43 -0.22 6.47 0.76
N LEU A 44 -1.17 7.34 0.39
CA LEU A 44 -1.70 7.42 -0.97
C LEU A 44 -0.63 7.89 -1.96
N TYR A 45 0.15 8.94 -1.63
CA TYR A 45 1.22 9.44 -2.49
C TYR A 45 2.35 8.42 -2.65
N ASP A 46 2.78 7.79 -1.56
CA ASP A 46 3.84 6.77 -1.60
C ASP A 46 3.42 5.54 -2.44
N ASN A 47 2.14 5.14 -2.35
CA ASN A 47 1.60 4.04 -3.13
C ASN A 47 1.34 4.40 -4.60
N TYR A 48 1.06 5.68 -4.90
CA TYR A 48 0.71 6.11 -6.25
C TYR A 48 1.90 5.98 -7.21
N GLY A 49 3.09 6.31 -6.77
CA GLY A 49 4.33 6.17 -7.55
C GLY A 49 4.97 4.77 -7.45
N ALA A 50 4.33 3.81 -6.78
CA ALA A 50 4.86 2.47 -6.65
C ALA A 50 4.68 1.65 -7.94
N ASN A 51 5.61 0.72 -8.19
CA ASN A 51 5.48 -0.25 -9.29
C ASN A 51 4.48 -1.34 -8.89
N ARG A 52 3.19 -1.03 -9.01
CA ARG A 52 2.10 -1.95 -8.67
C ARG A 52 2.07 -3.14 -9.61
N GLY A 53 1.72 -4.29 -9.07
CA GLY A 53 1.51 -5.52 -9.85
C GLY A 53 0.43 -5.37 -10.92
N SER A 54 0.48 -6.19 -11.95
CA SER A 54 -0.48 -6.18 -13.04
C SER A 54 -1.78 -6.90 -12.64
N ILE A 55 -2.92 -6.43 -13.14
CA ILE A 55 -4.18 -7.18 -13.10
C ILE A 55 -4.33 -7.88 -14.45
N VAL A 56 -4.53 -9.19 -14.42
CA VAL A 56 -4.55 -10.07 -15.60
C VAL A 56 -5.91 -10.74 -15.75
N VAL A 57 -6.41 -10.80 -16.97
CA VAL A 57 -7.61 -11.56 -17.37
C VAL A 57 -7.27 -12.40 -18.60
N ASP A 58 -7.50 -13.68 -18.54
CA ASP A 58 -7.20 -14.63 -19.64
C ASP A 58 -5.75 -14.48 -20.18
N GLY A 59 -4.77 -14.25 -19.29
CA GLY A 59 -3.36 -14.06 -19.65
C GLY A 59 -3.04 -12.68 -20.24
N THR A 60 -4.00 -11.75 -20.31
CA THR A 60 -3.80 -10.40 -20.82
C THR A 60 -3.78 -9.39 -19.67
N GLU A 61 -2.77 -8.52 -19.65
CA GLU A 61 -2.68 -7.44 -18.65
C GLU A 61 -3.73 -6.35 -18.96
N ILE A 62 -4.75 -6.25 -18.11
CA ILE A 62 -5.79 -5.22 -18.22
C ILE A 62 -5.50 -3.95 -17.40
N ALA A 63 -4.60 -4.06 -16.43
CA ALA A 63 -4.04 -2.93 -15.71
C ALA A 63 -2.57 -3.21 -15.41
N SER A 64 -1.70 -2.24 -15.67
CA SER A 64 -0.25 -2.36 -15.45
C SER A 64 0.34 -1.03 -14.98
N SER A 65 1.55 -1.08 -14.40
CA SER A 65 2.30 0.10 -14.02
C SER A 65 3.43 0.34 -15.02
N VAL A 66 3.42 1.50 -15.66
CA VAL A 66 4.42 1.92 -16.64
C VAL A 66 5.32 2.97 -16.03
N LYS A 67 6.62 2.89 -16.31
CA LYS A 67 7.59 3.88 -15.84
C LYS A 67 7.26 5.24 -16.44
N SER A 68 7.18 6.26 -15.58
CA SER A 68 6.97 7.66 -15.97
C SER A 68 8.18 8.50 -15.59
N ASP A 69 8.43 9.57 -16.34
CA ASP A 69 9.48 10.57 -16.05
C ASP A 69 8.95 11.75 -15.21
N ASP A 70 7.76 11.59 -14.61
CA ASP A 70 7.15 12.57 -13.72
C ASP A 70 7.59 12.38 -12.25
N GLU A 71 7.01 13.15 -11.34
CA GLU A 71 7.22 13.10 -9.89
C GLU A 71 6.90 11.70 -9.29
N TYR A 72 6.09 10.92 -10.02
CA TYR A 72 5.62 9.60 -9.61
C TYR A 72 6.30 8.51 -10.44
N ASN A 73 7.48 8.16 -10.30
CA ASN A 73 8.27 7.13 -11.02
C ASN A 73 7.49 6.12 -11.89
N TYR A 74 6.26 5.77 -11.51
CA TYR A 74 5.36 4.86 -12.23
C TYR A 74 3.95 5.44 -12.31
N GLN A 75 3.29 5.18 -13.44
CA GLN A 75 1.91 5.55 -13.69
C GLN A 75 1.07 4.30 -13.96
N ARG A 76 -0.13 4.26 -13.39
CA ARG A 76 -1.09 3.18 -13.60
C ARG A 76 -1.81 3.37 -14.93
N VAL A 77 -1.77 2.35 -15.79
CA VAL A 77 -2.38 2.35 -17.11
C VAL A 77 -3.38 1.19 -17.18
N TYR A 78 -4.55 1.47 -17.73
CA TYR A 78 -5.63 0.51 -17.93
C TYR A 78 -5.81 0.25 -19.43
N SER A 79 -5.79 -1.03 -19.82
CA SER A 79 -6.13 -1.48 -21.16
C SER A 79 -7.62 -1.75 -21.21
N GLU A 80 -8.30 -1.35 -22.29
CA GLU A 80 -9.74 -1.54 -22.50
C GLU A 80 -10.60 -1.08 -21.29
N PRO A 81 -10.45 0.20 -20.83
CA PRO A 81 -11.13 0.66 -19.62
C PRO A 81 -12.65 0.57 -19.74
N GLU A 82 -13.21 0.75 -20.92
CA GLU A 82 -14.65 0.64 -21.17
C GLU A 82 -15.20 -0.74 -20.82
N LYS A 83 -14.41 -1.78 -21.03
CA LYS A 83 -14.80 -3.18 -20.79
C LYS A 83 -14.59 -3.60 -19.34
N TYR A 84 -13.51 -3.14 -18.70
CA TYR A 84 -13.08 -3.68 -17.40
C TYR A 84 -13.20 -2.69 -16.24
N ALA A 85 -13.56 -1.41 -16.47
CA ALA A 85 -13.59 -0.41 -15.40
C ALA A 85 -14.49 -0.80 -14.22
N ALA A 86 -15.61 -1.48 -14.49
CA ALA A 86 -16.52 -1.95 -13.44
C ALA A 86 -15.87 -3.01 -12.51
N LEU A 87 -14.92 -3.79 -13.02
CA LEU A 87 -14.18 -4.82 -12.28
C LEU A 87 -12.92 -4.24 -11.65
N THR A 88 -12.05 -3.65 -12.47
CA THR A 88 -10.77 -3.12 -12.00
C THR A 88 -10.96 -1.99 -11.00
N GLY A 89 -11.99 -1.18 -11.20
CA GLY A 89 -12.11 0.10 -10.54
C GLY A 89 -11.06 1.09 -11.05
N TYR A 90 -10.65 2.00 -10.19
CA TYR A 90 -9.58 2.96 -10.47
C TYR A 90 -8.63 3.06 -9.29
N PHE A 91 -7.43 3.55 -9.56
CA PHE A 91 -6.42 3.90 -8.57
C PHE A 91 -6.03 5.38 -8.75
N SER A 92 -6.28 6.20 -7.74
CA SER A 92 -6.07 7.64 -7.76
C SER A 92 -5.39 8.13 -6.50
N SER A 93 -4.44 9.07 -6.65
CA SER A 93 -3.78 9.75 -5.53
C SER A 93 -4.71 10.68 -4.74
N VAL A 94 -5.84 11.09 -5.35
CA VAL A 94 -6.80 12.03 -4.74
C VAL A 94 -8.03 11.31 -4.20
N TYR A 95 -8.56 10.34 -4.96
CA TYR A 95 -9.81 9.66 -4.65
C TYR A 95 -9.61 8.26 -4.07
N GLY A 96 -8.35 7.82 -3.93
CA GLY A 96 -8.04 6.47 -3.45
C GLY A 96 -8.23 5.41 -4.51
N SER A 97 -8.63 4.20 -4.11
CA SER A 97 -8.82 3.06 -4.98
C SER A 97 -10.21 2.44 -4.83
N THR A 98 -10.70 1.81 -5.88
CA THR A 98 -11.98 1.09 -5.89
C THR A 98 -11.85 -0.25 -6.63
N GLY A 99 -12.88 -1.10 -6.57
CA GLY A 99 -12.90 -2.37 -7.27
C GLY A 99 -11.77 -3.32 -6.86
N VAL A 100 -11.20 -4.03 -7.83
CA VAL A 100 -10.07 -4.95 -7.62
C VAL A 100 -8.82 -4.22 -7.14
N GLU A 101 -8.59 -2.97 -7.60
CA GLU A 101 -7.46 -2.15 -7.14
C GLU A 101 -7.49 -1.92 -5.63
N SER A 102 -8.67 -1.77 -5.04
CA SER A 102 -8.85 -1.63 -3.59
C SER A 102 -8.85 -2.96 -2.87
N ALA A 103 -9.56 -3.95 -3.41
CA ALA A 103 -9.72 -5.26 -2.78
C ALA A 103 -8.37 -6.01 -2.67
N MET A 104 -7.48 -5.83 -3.65
CA MET A 104 -6.16 -6.48 -3.75
C MET A 104 -5.01 -5.46 -3.58
N ASP A 105 -5.26 -4.39 -2.85
CA ASP A 105 -4.27 -3.31 -2.68
C ASP A 105 -2.97 -3.81 -2.06
N LYS A 106 -3.04 -4.66 -1.04
CA LYS A 106 -1.86 -5.21 -0.36
C LYS A 106 -0.97 -6.05 -1.30
N GLU A 107 -1.59 -6.86 -2.13
CA GLU A 107 -0.90 -7.70 -3.13
C GLU A 107 -0.31 -6.85 -4.25
N LEU A 108 -1.14 -5.98 -4.83
CA LEU A 108 -0.74 -5.12 -5.94
C LEU A 108 0.33 -4.10 -5.54
N SER A 109 0.27 -3.54 -4.33
CA SER A 109 1.29 -2.62 -3.83
C SER A 109 2.57 -3.31 -3.34
N GLY A 110 2.55 -4.63 -3.18
CA GLY A 110 3.68 -5.38 -2.63
C GLY A 110 3.80 -5.29 -1.12
N THR A 111 2.75 -4.90 -0.41
CA THR A 111 2.75 -4.72 1.05
C THR A 111 2.21 -5.93 1.82
N SER A 112 1.76 -6.98 1.13
CA SER A 112 1.27 -8.19 1.78
C SER A 112 2.38 -8.94 2.54
N ASP A 113 1.99 -9.68 3.58
CA ASP A 113 2.91 -10.46 4.43
C ASP A 113 3.66 -11.53 3.64
N SER A 114 3.02 -12.12 2.62
CA SER A 114 3.63 -13.10 1.72
C SER A 114 4.81 -12.54 0.92
N GLN A 115 4.83 -11.23 0.66
CA GLN A 115 5.85 -10.54 -0.11
C GLN A 115 6.95 -9.90 0.76
N PHE A 116 6.86 -10.08 2.09
CA PHE A 116 7.82 -9.48 3.02
C PHE A 116 9.27 -9.90 2.71
N TYR A 117 9.50 -11.18 2.50
CA TYR A 117 10.85 -11.69 2.21
C TYR A 117 11.40 -11.18 0.88
N ASP A 118 10.55 -11.06 -0.13
CA ASP A 118 10.92 -10.52 -1.43
C ASP A 118 11.30 -9.05 -1.34
N ARG A 119 10.58 -8.26 -0.54
CA ARG A 119 10.93 -6.86 -0.27
C ARG A 119 12.28 -6.71 0.43
N VAL A 120 12.54 -7.55 1.44
CA VAL A 120 13.84 -7.54 2.13
C VAL A 120 14.96 -7.90 1.16
N ALA A 121 14.79 -8.91 0.33
CA ALA A 121 15.78 -9.30 -0.69
C ALA A 121 16.01 -8.18 -1.72
N GLN A 122 14.95 -7.48 -2.14
CA GLN A 122 15.03 -6.35 -3.08
C GLN A 122 15.80 -5.14 -2.51
N LEU A 123 15.65 -4.85 -1.20
CA LEU A 123 16.44 -3.81 -0.53
C LEU A 123 17.94 -4.07 -0.62
N PHE A 124 18.36 -5.33 -0.57
CA PHE A 124 19.78 -5.71 -0.71
C PHE A 124 20.25 -5.77 -2.17
N SER A 125 19.35 -6.06 -3.11
CA SER A 125 19.70 -6.15 -4.54
C SER A 125 19.62 -4.82 -5.27
N GLY A 126 19.05 -3.75 -4.64
CA GLY A 126 18.86 -2.45 -5.26
C GLY A 126 17.83 -2.44 -6.41
N SER A 127 17.05 -3.52 -6.57
CA SER A 127 15.96 -3.57 -7.55
C SER A 127 14.73 -2.84 -7.01
N SER A 128 13.97 -2.16 -7.90
CA SER A 128 12.71 -1.54 -7.50
C SER A 128 11.70 -2.61 -7.10
N ALA A 129 11.09 -2.44 -5.93
CA ALA A 129 10.03 -3.32 -5.47
C ALA A 129 8.86 -3.29 -6.46
N ARG A 130 8.40 -4.46 -6.88
CA ARG A 130 7.21 -4.63 -7.72
C ARG A 130 6.16 -5.41 -6.93
N GLY A 131 4.91 -4.95 -7.00
CA GLY A 131 3.79 -5.68 -6.44
C GLY A 131 3.53 -7.01 -7.18
N ALA A 132 2.80 -7.92 -6.54
CA ALA A 132 2.38 -9.17 -7.17
C ALA A 132 1.31 -8.91 -8.22
N SER A 133 1.34 -9.68 -9.29
CA SER A 133 0.27 -9.68 -10.28
C SER A 133 -0.92 -10.48 -9.77
N VAL A 134 -2.12 -9.99 -10.04
CA VAL A 134 -3.39 -10.63 -9.67
C VAL A 134 -4.08 -11.10 -10.93
N GLU A 135 -4.34 -12.38 -11.02
CA GLU A 135 -5.10 -12.98 -12.13
C GLU A 135 -6.57 -13.14 -11.72
N LEU A 136 -7.47 -12.58 -12.51
CA LEU A 136 -8.91 -12.67 -12.29
C LEU A 136 -9.48 -13.87 -13.04
N THR A 137 -10.38 -14.59 -12.40
CA THR A 137 -11.11 -15.73 -12.98
C THR A 137 -12.32 -15.28 -13.82
N VAL A 138 -12.17 -14.16 -14.53
CA VAL A 138 -13.22 -13.61 -15.40
C VAL A 138 -12.93 -14.01 -16.83
N ASP A 139 -13.96 -14.50 -17.54
CA ASP A 139 -13.87 -14.79 -18.96
C ASP A 139 -14.10 -13.49 -19.75
N SER A 140 -13.14 -13.15 -20.59
CA SER A 140 -13.12 -11.91 -21.37
C SER A 140 -14.30 -11.81 -22.36
N LYS A 141 -14.78 -12.95 -22.87
CA LYS A 141 -15.93 -12.99 -23.79
C LYS A 141 -17.24 -12.77 -23.06
N LEU A 142 -17.39 -13.34 -21.86
CA LEU A 142 -18.57 -13.11 -21.04
C LEU A 142 -18.62 -11.66 -20.56
N GLN A 143 -17.47 -11.07 -20.26
CA GLN A 143 -17.37 -9.65 -19.86
C GLN A 143 -17.79 -8.73 -21.01
N GLU A 144 -17.39 -9.04 -22.25
CA GLU A 144 -17.79 -8.28 -23.43
C GLU A 144 -19.30 -8.34 -23.67
N LEU A 145 -19.92 -9.50 -23.47
CA LEU A 145 -21.36 -9.66 -23.58
C LEU A 145 -22.12 -8.89 -22.48
N ALA A 146 -21.55 -8.81 -21.29
CA ALA A 146 -22.18 -8.10 -20.18
C ALA A 146 -22.08 -6.57 -20.31
N ASN A 147 -21.14 -6.07 -21.11
CA ASN A 147 -20.91 -4.64 -21.31
C ASN A 147 -21.68 -4.06 -22.52
N ASN A 148 -22.29 -4.90 -23.35
CA ASN A 148 -23.15 -4.54 -24.48
C ASN A 148 -24.61 -4.45 -24.06
#